data_ade5d1a8b9ef69ffa5710cff3e7b0461
#
_entry.id   ade5d1a8b9ef69ffa5710cff3e7b0461
#
_cell.length_a   1.000
_cell.length_b   1.000
_cell.length_c   1.000
_cell.angle_alpha   90.00
_cell.angle_beta   90.00
_cell.angle_gamma   90.00
#
_symmetry.space_group_name_H-M   'P 1'
#
loop_
_entity.id
_entity.type
_entity.pdbx_description
1 polymer ?
#
loop_
_entity_poly.entity_id
_entity_poly.type
_entity_poly.pdbx_seq_one_letter_code
_entity_poly.pdbx_strand_id
1 'polypeptide(L)'
;SAKQPDFERAFLMLKRQIADEFRRHRYLLEKGNLQEDDLHRYIIMMNETADDSQYLDAIAFLSRILNELLDQKVIILIDEYDIPLENAYFSGFYEEMSSFIRSLFESALKTNPHLEFAVITGCLRITNDFRGSHLESIFTGLNNLNIISILNESYGEYFGFLQEEVKAMLQFYNRENCTDIVKQWYDGYFFGNSEVYN
;
A
#
# COMPACT_ATOMS: atom_id res chain seq x y z
N SER A 1 6.65 -13.02 0.72
CA SER A 1 7.98 -12.41 0.78
C SER A 1 8.81 -13.10 1.85
N ALA A 2 10.10 -13.37 1.58
CA ALA A 2 11.00 -13.96 2.58
C ALA A 2 11.23 -12.95 3.72
N LYS A 3 11.07 -13.39 4.98
CA LYS A 3 11.35 -12.56 6.15
C LYS A 3 12.80 -12.11 6.14
N GLN A 4 13.04 -10.82 6.32
CA GLN A 4 14.39 -10.25 6.33
C GLN A 4 14.90 -10.21 7.78
N PRO A 5 16.16 -10.59 8.02
CA PRO A 5 16.72 -10.71 9.37
C PRO A 5 17.11 -9.38 10.01
N ASP A 6 17.33 -8.34 9.22
CA ASP A 6 17.82 -7.03 9.65
C ASP A 6 17.25 -5.89 8.80
N PHE A 7 17.41 -4.67 9.31
CA PHE A 7 16.93 -3.46 8.64
C PHE A 7 17.60 -3.26 7.27
N GLU A 8 18.90 -3.45 7.15
CA GLU A 8 19.64 -3.19 5.92
C GLU A 8 19.10 -4.03 4.74
N ARG A 9 18.85 -5.33 4.98
CA ARG A 9 18.27 -6.21 3.97
C ARG A 9 16.83 -5.89 3.64
N ALA A 10 16.03 -5.56 4.65
CA ALA A 10 14.65 -5.16 4.45
C ALA A 10 14.58 -3.84 3.66
N PHE A 11 15.43 -2.88 4.01
CA PHE A 11 15.55 -1.61 3.31
C PHE A 11 16.02 -1.79 1.86
N LEU A 12 17.00 -2.66 1.61
CA LEU A 12 17.41 -2.99 0.26
C LEU A 12 16.26 -3.53 -0.60
N MET A 13 15.37 -4.35 -0.03
CA MET A 13 14.19 -4.84 -0.74
C MET A 13 13.21 -3.70 -1.08
N LEU A 14 13.00 -2.77 -0.15
CA LEU A 14 12.16 -1.59 -0.41
C LEU A 14 12.77 -0.68 -1.48
N LYS A 15 14.10 -0.47 -1.46
CA LYS A 15 14.80 0.28 -2.52
C LYS A 15 14.55 -0.34 -3.90
N ARG A 16 14.61 -1.67 -4.01
CA ARG A 16 14.31 -2.38 -5.26
C ARG A 16 12.87 -2.16 -5.71
N GLN A 17 11.91 -2.28 -4.81
CA GLN A 17 10.50 -2.03 -5.13
C GLN A 17 10.28 -0.59 -5.62
N ILE A 18 10.89 0.38 -4.96
CA ILE A 18 10.85 1.78 -5.39
C ILE A 18 11.52 1.93 -6.77
N ALA A 19 12.70 1.35 -6.98
CA ALA A 19 13.39 1.39 -8.26
C ALA A 19 12.57 0.73 -9.39
N ASP A 20 11.87 -0.37 -9.10
CA ASP A 20 10.99 -1.03 -10.06
C ASP A 20 9.82 -0.12 -10.46
N GLU A 21 9.32 0.69 -9.54
CA GLU A 21 8.30 1.68 -9.86
C GLU A 21 8.84 2.78 -10.80
N PHE A 22 10.05 3.26 -10.57
CA PHE A 22 10.73 4.17 -11.51
C PHE A 22 10.95 3.50 -12.87
N ARG A 23 11.34 2.22 -12.91
CA ARG A 23 11.51 1.45 -14.15
C ARG A 23 10.20 1.29 -14.91
N ARG A 24 9.09 1.09 -14.19
CA ARG A 24 7.74 1.00 -14.79
C ARG A 24 7.38 2.26 -15.55
N HIS A 25 7.84 3.41 -15.08
CA HIS A 25 7.60 4.72 -15.69
C HIS A 25 8.76 5.20 -16.58
N ARG A 26 9.65 4.31 -17.01
CA ARG A 26 10.83 4.65 -17.83
C ARG A 26 10.50 5.43 -19.10
N TYR A 27 9.30 5.26 -19.66
CA TYR A 27 8.83 6.00 -20.82
C TYR A 27 8.84 7.53 -20.63
N LEU A 28 8.88 8.02 -19.40
CA LEU A 28 8.99 9.45 -19.10
C LEU A 28 10.33 10.04 -19.57
N LEU A 29 11.40 9.25 -19.58
CA LEU A 29 12.71 9.67 -20.06
C LEU A 29 12.72 9.96 -21.55
N GLU A 30 11.84 9.32 -22.32
CA GLU A 30 11.71 9.51 -23.77
C GLU A 30 10.95 10.78 -24.13
N LYS A 31 10.20 11.37 -23.19
CA LYS A 31 9.46 12.63 -23.36
C LYS A 31 10.37 13.88 -23.41
N GLY A 32 11.61 13.78 -22.92
CA GLY A 32 12.69 14.71 -23.21
C GLY A 32 12.66 16.10 -22.53
N ASN A 33 11.80 16.29 -21.51
CA ASN A 33 11.62 17.60 -20.88
C ASN A 33 12.02 17.65 -19.39
N LEU A 34 12.78 16.66 -18.91
CA LEU A 34 13.30 16.71 -17.54
C LEU A 34 14.49 17.65 -17.44
N GLN A 35 14.55 18.44 -16.36
CA GLN A 35 15.74 19.20 -16.01
C GLN A 35 16.89 18.23 -15.70
N GLU A 36 18.12 18.67 -15.89
CA GLU A 36 19.32 17.82 -15.77
C GLU A 36 19.42 17.15 -14.40
N ASP A 37 19.15 17.88 -13.31
CA ASP A 37 19.18 17.35 -11.94
C ASP A 37 18.10 16.29 -11.72
N ASP A 38 16.88 16.52 -12.24
CA ASP A 38 15.78 15.56 -12.13
C ASP A 38 16.05 14.29 -12.95
N LEU A 39 16.60 14.46 -14.14
CA LEU A 39 17.03 13.34 -14.97
C LEU A 39 18.10 12.50 -14.27
N HIS A 40 19.10 13.17 -13.69
CA HIS A 40 20.14 12.50 -12.92
C HIS A 40 19.54 11.71 -11.75
N ARG A 41 18.72 12.37 -10.92
CA ARG A 41 18.04 11.72 -9.78
C ARG A 41 17.18 10.54 -10.22
N TYR A 42 16.42 10.69 -11.30
CA TYR A 42 15.59 9.61 -11.84
C TYR A 42 16.43 8.37 -12.22
N ILE A 43 17.56 8.60 -12.88
CA ILE A 43 18.47 7.52 -13.32
C ILE A 43 19.08 6.79 -12.12
N ILE A 44 19.57 7.49 -11.11
CA ILE A 44 20.20 6.86 -9.94
C ILE A 44 19.15 6.11 -9.09
N MET A 45 17.90 6.59 -9.01
CA MET A 45 16.78 5.86 -8.38
C MET A 45 16.50 4.55 -9.13
N MET A 46 16.38 4.61 -10.45
CA MET A 46 16.14 3.44 -11.31
C MET A 46 17.24 2.38 -11.21
N ASN A 47 18.48 2.82 -11.01
CA ASN A 47 19.68 1.96 -10.95
C ASN A 47 20.03 1.51 -9.51
N GLU A 48 19.23 1.88 -8.50
CA GLU A 48 19.48 1.56 -7.09
C GLU A 48 20.81 2.14 -6.54
N THR A 49 21.28 3.24 -7.13
CA THR A 49 22.54 3.91 -6.76
C THR A 49 22.33 5.24 -6.05
N ALA A 50 21.08 5.58 -5.75
CA ALA A 50 20.74 6.77 -4.98
C ALA A 50 21.12 6.62 -3.50
N ASP A 51 21.46 7.72 -2.85
CA ASP A 51 21.67 7.77 -1.40
C ASP A 51 20.39 7.44 -0.64
N ASP A 52 20.52 6.89 0.56
CA ASP A 52 19.41 6.46 1.40
C ASP A 52 18.40 7.58 1.68
N SER A 53 18.88 8.80 1.86
CA SER A 53 18.05 9.99 2.06
C SER A 53 17.11 10.28 0.89
N GLN A 54 17.49 9.93 -0.33
CA GLN A 54 16.69 10.17 -1.52
C GLN A 54 15.50 9.21 -1.65
N TYR A 55 15.50 8.10 -0.91
CA TYR A 55 14.36 7.18 -0.85
C TYR A 55 13.25 7.67 0.09
N LEU A 56 13.56 8.59 1.03
CA LEU A 56 12.58 9.13 1.98
C LEU A 56 11.45 9.92 1.31
N ASP A 57 11.71 10.52 0.16
CA ASP A 57 10.74 11.31 -0.62
C ASP A 57 10.57 10.79 -2.07
N ALA A 58 11.00 9.56 -2.33
CA ALA A 58 11.02 8.98 -3.67
C ALA A 58 9.64 8.96 -4.35
N ILE A 59 8.57 8.65 -3.60
CA ILE A 59 7.20 8.62 -4.13
C ILE A 59 6.72 10.04 -4.47
N ALA A 60 7.02 11.03 -3.62
CA ALA A 60 6.70 12.42 -3.89
C ALA A 60 7.44 12.95 -5.12
N PHE A 61 8.73 12.61 -5.24
CA PHE A 61 9.53 12.95 -6.41
C PHE A 61 8.95 12.36 -7.70
N LEU A 62 8.64 11.06 -7.70
CA LEU A 62 8.02 10.41 -8.86
C LEU A 62 6.65 11.02 -9.20
N SER A 63 5.84 11.35 -8.19
CA SER A 63 4.54 12.00 -8.36
C SER A 63 4.69 13.36 -9.06
N ARG A 64 5.70 14.14 -8.68
CA ARG A 64 6.00 15.43 -9.31
C ARG A 64 6.37 15.25 -10.78
N ILE A 65 7.29 14.35 -11.07
CA ILE A 65 7.73 14.08 -12.46
C ILE A 65 6.57 13.62 -13.34
N LEU A 66 5.73 12.71 -12.83
CA LEU A 66 4.54 12.25 -13.54
C LEU A 66 3.58 13.41 -13.84
N ASN A 67 3.28 14.24 -12.83
CA ASN A 67 2.36 15.37 -13.01
C ASN A 67 2.91 16.40 -13.99
N GLU A 68 4.19 16.78 -13.87
CA GLU A 68 4.82 17.77 -14.76
C GLU A 68 4.86 17.30 -16.23
N LEU A 69 5.11 16.02 -16.48
CA LEU A 69 5.23 15.49 -17.84
C LEU A 69 3.91 15.05 -18.47
N LEU A 70 2.90 14.71 -17.65
CA LEU A 70 1.61 14.20 -18.13
C LEU A 70 0.47 15.20 -17.95
N ASP A 71 0.69 16.30 -17.24
CA ASP A 71 -0.33 17.30 -16.90
C ASP A 71 -1.55 16.69 -16.19
N GLN A 72 -1.29 15.69 -15.34
CA GLN A 72 -2.31 14.99 -14.57
C GLN A 72 -1.79 14.69 -13.16
N LYS A 73 -2.62 14.90 -12.15
CA LYS A 73 -2.31 14.51 -10.78
C LYS A 73 -2.24 12.99 -10.65
N VAL A 74 -1.48 12.54 -9.67
CA VAL A 74 -1.15 11.13 -9.45
C VAL A 74 -2.10 10.51 -8.45
N ILE A 75 -2.51 9.28 -8.71
CA ILE A 75 -3.17 8.40 -7.75
C ILE A 75 -2.10 7.46 -7.20
N ILE A 76 -1.95 7.41 -5.87
CA ILE A 76 -1.01 6.51 -5.20
C ILE A 76 -1.78 5.32 -4.62
N LEU A 77 -1.38 4.11 -5.02
CA LEU A 77 -1.95 2.86 -4.51
C LEU A 77 -0.84 2.08 -3.78
N ILE A 78 -1.01 1.86 -2.48
CA ILE A 78 -0.07 1.09 -1.65
C ILE A 78 -0.84 -0.08 -1.05
N ASP A 79 -0.43 -1.28 -1.43
CA ASP A 79 -1.00 -2.50 -0.91
C ASP A 79 -0.07 -3.12 0.14
N GLU A 80 -0.66 -3.73 1.18
CA GLU A 80 0.05 -4.44 2.24
C GLU A 80 1.15 -3.60 2.93
N TYR A 81 0.84 -2.34 3.27
CA TYR A 81 1.79 -1.40 3.89
C TYR A 81 2.41 -1.92 5.20
N ASP A 82 1.73 -2.83 5.85
CA ASP A 82 2.06 -3.37 7.17
C ASP A 82 3.04 -4.56 7.12
N ILE A 83 3.22 -5.23 6.00
CA ILE A 83 4.14 -6.37 5.86
C ILE A 83 5.59 -6.04 6.27
N PRO A 84 6.22 -4.95 5.79
CA PRO A 84 7.57 -4.61 6.22
C PRO A 84 7.65 -4.27 7.71
N LEU A 85 6.59 -3.68 8.28
CA LEU A 85 6.51 -3.35 9.71
C LEU A 85 6.33 -4.59 10.58
N GLU A 86 5.47 -5.52 10.17
CA GLU A 86 5.30 -6.82 10.84
C GLU A 86 6.62 -7.59 10.89
N ASN A 87 7.32 -7.69 9.74
CA ASN A 87 8.62 -8.34 9.69
C ASN A 87 9.64 -7.66 10.61
N ALA A 88 9.70 -6.33 10.60
CA ALA A 88 10.60 -5.55 11.43
C ALA A 88 10.32 -5.74 12.93
N TYR A 89 9.03 -5.84 13.32
CA TYR A 89 8.64 -6.10 14.69
C TYR A 89 9.17 -7.46 15.19
N PHE A 90 8.96 -8.53 14.44
CA PHE A 90 9.43 -9.86 14.81
C PHE A 90 10.95 -10.04 14.73
N SER A 91 11.62 -9.21 13.94
CA SER A 91 13.08 -9.28 13.74
C SER A 91 13.86 -8.23 14.55
N GLY A 92 13.17 -7.34 15.30
CA GLY A 92 13.79 -6.43 16.26
C GLY A 92 14.33 -5.11 15.70
N PHE A 93 13.89 -4.69 14.48
CA PHE A 93 14.27 -3.41 13.85
C PHE A 93 13.06 -2.53 13.48
N TYR A 94 12.02 -2.61 14.32
CA TYR A 94 10.76 -1.90 14.07
C TYR A 94 10.94 -0.37 14.03
N GLU A 95 11.73 0.20 14.91
CA GLU A 95 11.93 1.65 15.02
C GLU A 95 12.52 2.26 13.75
N GLU A 96 13.56 1.61 13.20
CA GLU A 96 14.21 2.04 11.97
C GLU A 96 13.23 1.94 10.78
N MET A 97 12.52 0.84 10.68
CA MET A 97 11.56 0.61 9.59
C MET A 97 10.38 1.56 9.68
N SER A 98 9.82 1.77 10.87
CA SER A 98 8.69 2.68 11.07
C SER A 98 9.06 4.13 10.79
N SER A 99 10.27 4.54 11.18
CA SER A 99 10.80 5.87 10.87
C SER A 99 10.94 6.11 9.36
N PHE A 100 11.47 5.12 8.64
CA PHE A 100 11.60 5.19 7.18
C PHE A 100 10.22 5.29 6.50
N ILE A 101 9.29 4.36 6.81
CA ILE A 101 7.96 4.33 6.19
C ILE A 101 7.17 5.60 6.52
N ARG A 102 7.28 6.11 7.75
CA ARG A 102 6.66 7.38 8.14
C ARG A 102 7.15 8.53 7.25
N SER A 103 8.46 8.68 7.10
CA SER A 103 9.05 9.74 6.25
C SER A 103 8.58 9.63 4.80
N LEU A 104 8.58 8.41 4.26
CA LEU A 104 8.12 8.12 2.90
C LEU A 104 6.64 8.50 2.71
N PHE A 105 5.77 8.15 3.66
CA PHE A 105 4.35 8.46 3.59
C PHE A 105 4.05 9.94 3.87
N GLU A 106 4.75 10.58 4.81
CA GLU A 106 4.58 12.01 5.04
C GLU A 106 4.90 12.80 3.78
N SER A 107 6.01 12.52 3.12
CA SER A 107 6.39 13.21 1.89
C SER A 107 5.39 12.96 0.75
N ALA A 108 4.93 11.72 0.60
CA ALA A 108 4.03 11.32 -0.48
C ALA A 108 2.58 11.80 -0.32
N LEU A 109 2.09 11.88 0.93
CA LEU A 109 0.65 12.02 1.21
C LEU A 109 0.27 13.35 1.86
N LYS A 110 1.16 13.94 2.68
CA LYS A 110 0.78 15.11 3.50
C LYS A 110 0.90 16.44 2.75
N THR A 111 1.98 16.64 2.03
CA THR A 111 2.33 17.90 1.39
C THR A 111 2.65 17.77 -0.09
N ASN A 112 2.10 16.76 -0.73
CA ASN A 112 2.31 16.48 -2.14
C ASN A 112 1.24 17.19 -3.00
N PRO A 113 1.54 18.34 -3.64
CA PRO A 113 0.57 19.06 -4.45
C PRO A 113 0.21 18.33 -5.76
N HIS A 114 1.01 17.32 -6.12
CA HIS A 114 0.86 16.51 -7.33
C HIS A 114 -0.06 15.30 -7.11
N LEU A 115 -0.47 15.06 -5.84
CA LEU A 115 -1.35 13.97 -5.48
C LEU A 115 -2.81 14.35 -5.73
N GLU A 116 -3.58 13.46 -6.38
CA GLU A 116 -5.04 13.56 -6.46
C GLU A 116 -5.67 12.90 -5.24
N PHE A 117 -5.41 11.61 -5.04
CA PHE A 117 -5.74 10.85 -3.83
C PHE A 117 -4.84 9.63 -3.69
N ALA A 118 -4.89 9.00 -2.52
CA ALA A 118 -4.19 7.75 -2.26
C ALA A 118 -5.11 6.72 -1.63
N VAL A 119 -4.86 5.45 -1.94
CA VAL A 119 -5.46 4.30 -1.25
C VAL A 119 -4.33 3.45 -0.68
N ILE A 120 -4.44 3.15 0.61
CA ILE A 120 -3.46 2.33 1.34
C ILE A 120 -4.23 1.18 1.98
N THR A 121 -3.81 -0.05 1.71
CA THR A 121 -4.41 -1.25 2.29
C THR A 121 -3.42 -1.99 3.17
N GLY A 122 -3.94 -2.73 4.15
CA GLY A 122 -3.16 -3.58 5.05
C GLY A 122 -4.08 -4.37 5.97
N CYS A 123 -3.56 -5.47 6.51
CA CYS A 123 -4.27 -6.34 7.44
C CYS A 123 -4.24 -5.80 8.88
N LEU A 124 -3.17 -5.11 9.25
CA LEU A 124 -2.97 -4.60 10.59
C LEU A 124 -3.28 -3.11 10.67
N ARG A 125 -4.18 -2.75 11.58
CA ARG A 125 -4.32 -1.36 11.98
C ARG A 125 -3.21 -1.02 12.97
N ILE A 126 -2.12 -0.44 12.47
CA ILE A 126 -1.04 0.05 13.34
C ILE A 126 -1.49 1.35 14.00
N THR A 127 -2.18 1.20 15.12
CA THR A 127 -2.65 2.31 15.96
C THR A 127 -1.86 2.35 17.27
N ASN A 128 -1.88 3.50 17.94
CA ASN A 128 -1.25 3.72 19.26
C ASN A 128 -1.84 2.85 20.39
N ASP A 129 -2.83 1.97 20.12
CA ASP A 129 -3.58 1.23 21.13
C ASP A 129 -2.90 -0.05 21.64
N PHE A 130 -1.66 -0.34 21.25
CA PHE A 130 -0.85 -1.32 21.97
C PHE A 130 -0.49 -0.73 23.33
N ARG A 131 -1.38 -0.96 24.32
CA ARG A 131 -1.22 -0.53 25.71
C ARG A 131 0.14 -0.97 26.23
N GLY A 132 1.05 -0.02 26.34
CA GLY A 132 2.38 -0.22 26.90
C GLY A 132 3.57 -0.16 25.95
N SER A 133 3.38 -0.03 24.64
CA SER A 133 4.48 0.25 23.71
C SER A 133 4.45 1.73 23.31
N HIS A 134 5.60 2.40 23.39
CA HIS A 134 5.83 3.75 22.88
C HIS A 134 5.87 3.80 21.33
N LEU A 135 5.21 2.83 20.66
CA LEU A 135 5.17 2.72 19.20
C LEU A 135 4.21 3.77 18.66
N GLU A 136 4.75 4.84 18.15
CA GLU A 136 3.98 5.85 17.44
C GLU A 136 3.43 5.23 16.14
N SER A 137 2.17 5.54 15.83
CA SER A 137 1.58 5.17 14.54
C SER A 137 2.39 5.78 13.39
N ILE A 138 2.63 5.00 12.34
CA ILE A 138 3.24 5.49 11.09
C ILE A 138 2.40 6.58 10.43
N PHE A 139 1.13 6.68 10.77
CA PHE A 139 0.18 7.69 10.29
C PHE A 139 0.10 8.92 11.22
N THR A 140 0.93 9.00 12.27
CA THR A 140 1.00 10.19 13.12
C THR A 140 1.34 11.41 12.27
N GLY A 141 0.50 12.44 12.35
CA GLY A 141 0.67 13.66 11.55
C GLY A 141 -0.05 13.66 10.18
N LEU A 142 -0.62 12.54 9.74
CA LEU A 142 -1.47 12.48 8.55
C LEU A 142 -2.95 12.69 8.97
N ASN A 143 -3.38 13.95 9.04
CA ASN A 143 -4.71 14.30 9.56
C ASN A 143 -5.85 14.08 8.55
N ASN A 144 -5.52 13.76 7.30
CA ASN A 144 -6.49 13.67 6.19
C ASN A 144 -6.83 12.22 5.81
N LEU A 145 -6.49 11.25 6.65
CA LEU A 145 -6.80 9.84 6.39
C LEU A 145 -8.25 9.52 6.76
N ASN A 146 -8.98 8.96 5.82
CA ASN A 146 -10.25 8.29 6.10
C ASN A 146 -9.95 6.79 6.27
N ILE A 147 -10.05 6.30 7.52
CA ILE A 147 -9.73 4.91 7.84
C ILE A 147 -11.02 4.08 7.76
N ILE A 148 -11.00 3.09 6.87
CA ILE A 148 -12.09 2.14 6.67
C ILE A 148 -11.59 0.76 7.07
N SER A 149 -12.37 0.04 7.85
CA SER A 149 -12.08 -1.34 8.27
C SER A 149 -13.24 -2.26 7.88
N ILE A 150 -13.05 -3.56 8.00
CA ILE A 150 -14.09 -4.57 7.79
C ILE A 150 -15.30 -4.41 8.73
N LEU A 151 -15.18 -3.59 9.78
CA LEU A 151 -16.29 -3.28 10.70
C LEU A 151 -17.15 -2.11 10.21
N ASN A 152 -16.71 -1.38 9.19
CA ASN A 152 -17.47 -0.29 8.60
C ASN A 152 -18.46 -0.83 7.57
N GLU A 153 -19.60 -0.17 7.43
CA GLU A 153 -20.62 -0.54 6.42
C GLU A 153 -20.12 -0.30 4.99
N SER A 154 -19.20 0.64 4.81
CA SER A 154 -18.63 0.96 3.51
C SER A 154 -17.77 -0.19 2.99
N TYR A 155 -18.02 -0.60 1.76
CA TYR A 155 -17.22 -1.61 1.03
C TYR A 155 -17.31 -3.05 1.54
N GLY A 156 -18.09 -3.38 2.58
CA GLY A 156 -18.21 -4.75 3.11
C GLY A 156 -18.58 -5.78 2.05
N GLU A 157 -19.40 -5.39 1.10
CA GLU A 157 -19.87 -6.24 -0.02
C GLU A 157 -18.80 -6.59 -1.07
N TYR A 158 -17.62 -5.93 -1.05
CA TYR A 158 -16.56 -6.15 -2.04
C TYR A 158 -15.46 -7.11 -1.55
N PHE A 159 -15.52 -7.58 -0.31
CA PHE A 159 -14.46 -8.44 0.27
C PHE A 159 -14.84 -9.92 0.36
N GLY A 160 -15.88 -10.34 -0.33
CA GLY A 160 -16.36 -11.71 -0.42
C GLY A 160 -17.48 -11.81 -1.44
N PHE A 161 -18.03 -13.01 -1.60
CA PHE A 161 -19.19 -13.20 -2.46
C PHE A 161 -20.49 -13.00 -1.66
N LEU A 162 -21.42 -12.25 -2.21
CA LEU A 162 -22.76 -12.12 -1.65
C LEU A 162 -23.58 -13.38 -1.91
N GLN A 163 -24.61 -13.60 -1.11
CA GLN A 163 -25.49 -14.77 -1.26
C GLN A 163 -26.12 -14.88 -2.67
N GLU A 164 -26.46 -13.76 -3.28
CA GLU A 164 -27.00 -13.68 -4.63
C GLU A 164 -25.98 -14.12 -5.69
N GLU A 165 -24.71 -13.74 -5.52
CA GLU A 165 -23.64 -14.11 -6.42
C GLU A 165 -23.31 -15.60 -6.31
N VAL A 166 -23.29 -16.14 -5.08
CA VAL A 166 -23.12 -17.58 -4.85
C VAL A 166 -24.25 -18.39 -5.48
N LYS A 167 -25.51 -17.94 -5.34
CA LYS A 167 -26.66 -18.57 -6.00
C LYS A 167 -26.50 -18.55 -7.53
N ALA A 168 -26.13 -17.40 -8.11
CA ALA A 168 -25.91 -17.29 -9.54
C ALA A 168 -24.81 -18.24 -10.04
N MET A 169 -23.70 -18.36 -9.30
CA MET A 169 -22.65 -19.33 -9.62
C MET A 169 -23.14 -20.78 -9.56
N LEU A 170 -23.88 -21.15 -8.51
CA LEU A 170 -24.43 -22.49 -8.39
C LEU A 170 -25.40 -22.84 -9.52
N GLN A 171 -26.25 -21.89 -9.93
CA GLN A 171 -27.14 -22.04 -11.08
C GLN A 171 -26.36 -22.22 -12.38
N PHE A 172 -25.33 -21.41 -12.60
CA PHE A 172 -24.50 -21.51 -13.82
C PHE A 172 -23.87 -22.90 -13.96
N TYR A 173 -23.46 -23.51 -12.84
CA TYR A 173 -22.87 -24.85 -12.85
C TYR A 173 -23.87 -25.99 -12.64
N ASN A 174 -25.19 -25.73 -12.61
CA ASN A 174 -26.27 -26.69 -12.30
C ASN A 174 -26.02 -27.42 -10.96
N ARG A 175 -25.69 -26.66 -9.91
CA ARG A 175 -25.35 -27.15 -8.57
C ARG A 175 -26.18 -26.51 -7.47
N GLU A 176 -27.41 -26.10 -7.74
CA GLU A 176 -28.31 -25.44 -6.78
C GLU A 176 -28.54 -26.30 -5.53
N ASN A 177 -28.48 -27.61 -5.68
CA ASN A 177 -28.57 -28.56 -4.56
C ASN A 177 -27.38 -28.51 -3.58
N CYS A 178 -26.32 -27.81 -3.93
CA CYS A 178 -25.14 -27.64 -3.08
C CYS A 178 -25.18 -26.37 -2.21
N THR A 179 -26.25 -25.58 -2.23
CA THR A 179 -26.35 -24.32 -1.49
C THR A 179 -26.06 -24.48 -0.01
N ASP A 180 -26.65 -25.48 0.67
CA ASP A 180 -26.43 -25.70 2.09
C ASP A 180 -25.00 -26.14 2.41
N ILE A 181 -24.37 -26.89 1.53
CA ILE A 181 -22.97 -27.32 1.68
C ILE A 181 -22.04 -26.10 1.52
N VAL A 182 -22.26 -25.26 0.51
CA VAL A 182 -21.49 -24.04 0.30
C VAL A 182 -21.64 -23.10 1.49
N LYS A 183 -22.87 -22.91 1.98
CA LYS A 183 -23.14 -22.12 3.18
C LYS A 183 -22.37 -22.66 4.39
N GLN A 184 -22.39 -23.95 4.62
CA GLN A 184 -21.69 -24.57 5.75
C GLN A 184 -20.16 -24.38 5.70
N TRP A 185 -19.56 -24.31 4.52
CA TRP A 185 -18.11 -24.24 4.35
C TRP A 185 -17.56 -22.82 4.20
N TYR A 186 -18.31 -21.87 3.66
CA TYR A 186 -17.85 -20.57 3.19
C TYR A 186 -18.62 -19.38 3.76
N ASP A 187 -19.70 -19.61 4.50
CA ASP A 187 -20.53 -18.55 5.09
C ASP A 187 -20.10 -18.28 6.55
N GLY A 188 -20.47 -17.08 7.02
CA GLY A 188 -20.31 -16.68 8.42
C GLY A 188 -19.36 -15.52 8.64
N TYR A 189 -18.94 -14.83 7.59
CA TYR A 189 -18.16 -13.59 7.69
C TYR A 189 -19.10 -12.39 7.59
N PHE A 190 -19.00 -11.47 8.56
CA PHE A 190 -19.70 -10.19 8.54
C PHE A 190 -18.71 -9.07 8.36
N PHE A 191 -18.82 -8.35 7.24
CA PHE A 191 -18.09 -7.12 6.97
C PHE A 191 -19.07 -5.95 7.01
N GLY A 192 -18.98 -5.10 8.07
CA GLY A 192 -20.02 -4.14 8.37
C GLY A 192 -21.36 -4.84 8.59
N ASN A 193 -22.35 -4.53 7.73
CA ASN A 193 -23.69 -5.14 7.74
C ASN A 193 -23.87 -6.22 6.66
N SER A 194 -22.82 -6.54 5.90
CA SER A 194 -22.89 -7.50 4.80
C SER A 194 -22.42 -8.89 5.24
N GLU A 195 -23.29 -9.89 5.06
CA GLU A 195 -22.94 -11.30 5.19
C GLU A 195 -22.28 -11.77 3.89
N VAL A 196 -21.05 -12.29 3.97
CA VAL A 196 -20.26 -12.67 2.81
C VAL A 196 -19.69 -14.07 2.94
N TYR A 197 -19.52 -14.72 1.80
CA TYR A 197 -18.86 -16.02 1.63
C TYR A 197 -17.40 -15.79 1.24
N ASN A 198 -16.46 -16.38 2.01
CA ASN A 198 -15.03 -16.23 1.75
C ASN A 198 -14.28 -17.57 1.88
#